data_011b6c8c161554844aa02bd40ce98b01
#
_entry.id   011b6c8c161554844aa02bd40ce98b01
#
_cell.length_a   1.000
_cell.length_b   1.000
_cell.length_c   1.000
_cell.angle_alpha   90.00
_cell.angle_beta   90.00
_cell.angle_gamma   90.00
#
_symmetry.space_group_name_H-M   'P 1'
#
loop_
_entity.id
_entity.type
_entity.pdbx_description
1 polymer ?
#
loop_
_entity_poly.entity_id
_entity_poly.type
_entity_poly.pdbx_seq_one_letter_code
_entity_poly.pdbx_strand_id
1 'polypeptide(L)'
;GVKSKDPQISQLFNLTGSSTSYSTSSIAKDAYYYTVDSKGNIDFPVLGTLHVAGRTREQIAEEIKKVLVERNLVKDPVVTVSLTNLHYSVMGEVARPGQYEIEDEKVTILDALSKAGDLTIYGTREDVMVLRQENGHQKIYKINLCSGNSVFNSPVYYLQQNDVVYISPNDTKARQSTVNGNNVRSTGF
;
A
#
# COMPACT_ATOMS: atom_id res chain seq x y z
N GLY A 1 3.69 15.27 9.97
CA GLY A 1 4.15 15.99 11.14
C GLY A 1 4.46 17.45 10.85
N VAL A 2 4.29 18.32 11.82
CA VAL A 2 4.63 19.74 11.77
C VAL A 2 5.84 19.96 12.67
N LYS A 3 6.92 20.54 12.15
CA LYS A 3 8.08 20.94 12.93
C LYS A 3 8.18 22.47 12.94
N SER A 4 8.42 23.03 14.10
CA SER A 4 8.70 24.45 14.32
C SER A 4 10.00 24.61 15.11
N LYS A 5 10.62 25.80 15.05
CA LYS A 5 11.76 26.15 15.91
C LYS A 5 11.36 26.20 17.39
N ASP A 6 10.08 26.37 17.70
CA ASP A 6 9.55 26.32 19.06
C ASP A 6 9.02 24.91 19.37
N PRO A 7 9.61 24.19 20.35
CA PRO A 7 9.20 22.84 20.70
C PRO A 7 7.77 22.73 21.22
N GLN A 8 7.29 23.76 21.94
CA GLN A 8 5.93 23.78 22.50
C GLN A 8 4.88 23.87 21.41
N ILE A 9 5.15 24.67 20.38
CA ILE A 9 4.28 24.79 19.21
C ILE A 9 4.28 23.48 18.40
N SER A 10 5.42 22.84 18.25
CA SER A 10 5.51 21.55 17.58
C SER A 10 4.67 20.47 18.27
N GLN A 11 4.63 20.45 19.61
CA GLN A 11 3.78 19.52 20.36
C GLN A 11 2.29 19.77 20.15
N LEU A 12 1.86 21.02 20.04
CA LEU A 12 0.45 21.37 19.90
C LEU A 12 -0.18 20.81 18.61
N PHE A 13 0.59 20.79 17.51
CA PHE A 13 0.13 20.28 16.20
C PHE A 13 0.36 18.79 16.03
N ASN A 14 1.06 18.18 16.94
CA ASN A 14 1.38 16.77 16.94
C ASN A 14 0.71 16.04 18.13
N LEU A 15 -0.46 16.53 18.56
CA LEU A 15 -1.22 15.89 19.63
C LEU A 15 -1.84 14.58 19.14
N THR A 16 -1.48 13.52 19.78
CA THR A 16 -1.93 12.15 19.56
C THR A 16 -3.44 12.00 19.70
N GLY A 17 -4.07 11.40 18.70
CA GLY A 17 -5.29 10.63 18.94
C GLY A 17 -4.96 9.48 19.90
N SER A 18 -5.58 9.45 21.08
CA SER A 18 -5.34 8.49 22.13
C SER A 18 -5.54 7.05 21.64
N SER A 19 -4.48 6.27 21.67
CA SER A 19 -4.58 4.83 21.86
C SER A 19 -3.54 4.40 22.86
N THR A 20 -4.02 4.12 24.06
CA THR A 20 -3.35 3.43 25.13
C THR A 20 -2.81 2.10 24.63
N SER A 21 -1.52 2.00 24.45
CA SER A 21 -0.83 0.71 24.43
C SER A 21 0.57 0.91 25.00
N TYR A 22 0.73 0.46 26.24
CA TYR A 22 2.01 0.27 26.87
C TYR A 22 2.79 -0.80 26.13
N SER A 23 3.84 -0.42 25.44
CA SER A 23 4.91 -1.34 25.02
C SER A 23 6.22 -0.60 25.04
N THR A 24 7.04 -0.99 25.99
CA THR A 24 8.44 -0.63 26.16
C THR A 24 9.25 -1.10 24.97
N SER A 25 10.09 -0.19 24.51
CA SER A 25 11.31 -0.32 23.70
C SER A 25 11.25 0.00 22.23
N SER A 26 12.17 0.86 21.90
CA SER A 26 12.64 1.41 20.63
C SER A 26 12.02 2.74 20.22
N ILE A 27 12.92 3.71 20.12
CA ILE A 27 12.82 5.08 19.61
C ILE A 27 11.60 5.23 18.68
N ALA A 28 10.46 5.58 19.27
CA ALA A 28 9.29 5.98 18.51
C ALA A 28 9.66 7.27 17.76
N LYS A 29 9.84 7.18 16.45
CA LYS A 29 9.65 8.34 15.59
C LYS A 29 8.25 8.83 15.90
N ASP A 30 8.12 10.02 16.47
CA ASP A 30 6.85 10.69 16.75
C ASP A 30 6.10 10.92 15.42
N ALA A 31 5.47 9.87 14.91
CA ALA A 31 4.65 9.93 13.73
C ALA A 31 3.20 10.08 14.18
N TYR A 32 2.64 11.24 13.92
CA TYR A 32 1.25 11.54 14.20
C TYR A 32 0.42 11.16 12.99
N TYR A 33 -0.56 10.28 13.20
CA TYR A 33 -1.40 9.75 12.14
C TYR A 33 -2.77 10.41 12.18
N TYR A 34 -3.26 10.77 11.01
CA TYR A 34 -4.61 11.25 10.79
C TYR A 34 -5.34 10.27 9.88
N THR A 35 -6.55 9.90 10.26
CA THR A 35 -7.38 9.02 9.44
C THR A 35 -8.19 9.87 8.46
N VAL A 36 -8.15 9.50 7.18
CA VAL A 36 -9.02 10.09 6.17
C VAL A 36 -10.41 9.49 6.30
N ASP A 37 -11.44 10.32 6.47
CA ASP A 37 -12.82 9.89 6.57
C ASP A 37 -13.39 9.46 5.20
N SER A 38 -14.63 8.94 5.20
CA SER A 38 -15.32 8.52 3.98
C SER A 38 -15.62 9.66 2.99
N LYS A 39 -15.53 10.90 3.43
CA LYS A 39 -15.72 12.11 2.62
C LYS A 39 -14.39 12.68 2.09
N GLY A 40 -13.27 12.03 2.43
CA GLY A 40 -11.93 12.45 2.02
C GLY A 40 -11.34 13.58 2.87
N ASN A 41 -11.76 13.72 4.11
CA ASN A 41 -11.29 14.76 5.02
C ASN A 41 -10.44 14.17 6.15
N ILE A 42 -9.56 15.00 6.71
CA ILE A 42 -8.86 14.76 7.97
C ILE A 42 -9.22 15.86 8.96
N ASP A 43 -9.32 15.52 10.25
CA ASP A 43 -9.43 16.50 11.32
C ASP A 43 -8.05 16.87 11.82
N PHE A 44 -7.62 18.10 11.52
CA PHE A 44 -6.30 18.59 11.91
C PHE A 44 -6.43 19.53 13.11
N PRO A 45 -5.64 19.33 14.18
CA PRO A 45 -5.71 20.18 15.37
C PRO A 45 -5.57 21.66 15.02
N VAL A 46 -6.38 22.50 15.65
CA VAL A 46 -6.39 23.97 15.48
C VAL A 46 -6.86 24.46 14.10
N LEU A 47 -6.63 23.68 13.03
CA LEU A 47 -7.07 24.07 11.67
C LEU A 47 -8.48 23.59 11.35
N GLY A 48 -8.95 22.54 12.04
CA GLY A 48 -10.23 21.90 11.78
C GLY A 48 -10.17 20.89 10.63
N THR A 49 -11.28 20.68 9.98
CA THR A 49 -11.43 19.69 8.91
C THR A 49 -10.78 20.19 7.62
N LEU A 50 -9.86 19.38 7.08
CA LEU A 50 -9.17 19.64 5.81
C LEU A 50 -9.54 18.57 4.79
N HIS A 51 -9.92 18.97 3.58
CA HIS A 51 -10.20 18.05 2.49
C HIS A 51 -8.91 17.63 1.79
N VAL A 52 -8.61 16.32 1.81
CA VAL A 52 -7.35 15.77 1.30
C VAL A 52 -7.54 14.82 0.11
N ALA A 53 -8.77 14.35 -0.15
CA ALA A 53 -9.05 13.45 -1.26
C ALA A 53 -8.71 14.09 -2.61
N GLY A 54 -8.07 13.31 -3.49
CA GLY A 54 -7.66 13.77 -4.83
C GLY A 54 -6.48 14.74 -4.86
N ARG A 55 -5.84 15.00 -3.71
CA ARG A 55 -4.67 15.88 -3.61
C ARG A 55 -3.38 15.11 -3.44
N THR A 56 -2.28 15.67 -3.92
CA THR A 56 -0.94 15.10 -3.68
C THR A 56 -0.45 15.43 -2.26
N ARG A 57 0.53 14.68 -1.77
CA ARG A 57 1.16 14.92 -0.45
C ARG A 57 1.72 16.33 -0.35
N GLU A 58 2.34 16.80 -1.43
CA GLU A 58 2.94 18.12 -1.56
C GLU A 58 1.87 19.21 -1.48
N GLN A 59 0.74 19.05 -2.18
CA GLN A 59 -0.39 19.99 -2.13
C GLN A 59 -0.99 20.09 -0.73
N ILE A 60 -1.14 18.95 -0.04
CA ILE A 60 -1.65 18.94 1.34
C ILE A 60 -0.65 19.62 2.28
N ALA A 61 0.66 19.35 2.11
CA ALA A 61 1.70 19.97 2.94
C ALA A 61 1.74 21.49 2.74
N GLU A 62 1.65 21.96 1.50
CA GLU A 62 1.61 23.39 1.16
C GLU A 62 0.38 24.09 1.75
N GLU A 63 -0.80 23.46 1.63
CA GLU A 63 -2.03 24.03 2.19
C GLU A 63 -1.95 24.15 3.72
N ILE A 64 -1.51 23.11 4.40
CA ILE A 64 -1.32 23.15 5.86
C ILE A 64 -0.31 24.25 6.22
N LYS A 65 0.83 24.34 5.51
CA LYS A 65 1.83 25.37 5.72
C LYS A 65 1.25 26.77 5.55
N LYS A 66 0.50 27.00 4.47
CA LYS A 66 -0.13 28.28 4.17
C LYS A 66 -1.09 28.72 5.31
N VAL A 67 -1.97 27.83 5.74
CA VAL A 67 -2.94 28.16 6.80
C VAL A 67 -2.26 28.41 8.15
N LEU A 68 -1.18 27.67 8.47
CA LEU A 68 -0.40 27.88 9.69
C LEU A 68 0.26 29.27 9.72
N VAL A 69 0.77 29.73 8.59
CA VAL A 69 1.40 31.05 8.43
C VAL A 69 0.35 32.16 8.43
N GLU A 70 -0.74 32.03 7.66
CA GLU A 70 -1.80 33.04 7.56
C GLU A 70 -2.50 33.31 8.90
N ARG A 71 -2.66 32.26 9.71
CA ARG A 71 -3.24 32.40 11.06
C ARG A 71 -2.20 32.82 12.13
N ASN A 72 -0.97 33.13 11.73
CA ASN A 72 0.14 33.49 12.64
C ASN A 72 0.41 32.44 13.74
N LEU A 73 0.08 31.16 13.49
CA LEU A 73 0.26 30.09 14.46
C LEU A 73 1.72 29.62 14.51
N VAL A 74 2.40 29.63 13.37
CA VAL A 74 3.82 29.23 13.24
C VAL A 74 4.50 30.15 12.23
N LYS A 75 5.65 30.72 12.58
CA LYS A 75 6.38 31.65 11.69
C LYS A 75 7.07 30.95 10.52
N ASP A 76 7.56 29.73 10.74
CA ASP A 76 8.37 29.02 9.74
C ASP A 76 8.13 27.49 9.84
N PRO A 77 6.91 27.03 9.47
CA PRO A 77 6.56 25.62 9.64
C PRO A 77 7.21 24.76 8.56
N VAL A 78 7.81 23.63 8.97
CA VAL A 78 8.16 22.53 8.08
C VAL A 78 7.07 21.46 8.21
N VAL A 79 6.30 21.27 7.15
CA VAL A 79 5.19 20.30 7.10
C VAL A 79 5.60 19.12 6.23
N THR A 80 5.58 17.93 6.80
CA THR A 80 5.83 16.67 6.08
C THR A 80 4.57 15.82 6.09
N VAL A 81 4.11 15.44 4.93
CA VAL A 81 2.96 14.55 4.74
C VAL A 81 3.47 13.24 4.13
N SER A 82 3.14 12.13 4.76
CA SER A 82 3.42 10.78 4.27
C SER A 82 2.16 9.92 4.38
N LEU A 83 2.00 8.99 3.46
CA LEU A 83 0.95 7.98 3.55
C LEU A 83 1.48 6.80 4.35
N THR A 84 0.64 6.24 5.20
CA THR A 84 0.94 5.06 6.01
C THR A 84 -0.08 3.97 5.74
N ASN A 85 0.23 2.74 6.14
CA ASN A 85 -0.64 1.58 5.94
C ASN A 85 -0.93 1.28 4.47
N LEU A 86 -0.02 1.66 3.55
CA LEU A 86 -0.11 1.24 2.17
C LEU A 86 0.24 -0.24 2.07
N HIS A 87 -0.56 -1.00 1.36
CA HIS A 87 -0.32 -2.43 1.18
C HIS A 87 -0.73 -2.88 -0.22
N TYR A 88 -0.12 -3.97 -0.64
CA TYR A 88 -0.49 -4.76 -1.82
C TYR A 88 -0.67 -6.22 -1.40
N SER A 89 -1.30 -7.02 -2.24
CA SER A 89 -1.50 -8.44 -1.99
C SER A 89 -0.80 -9.28 -3.06
N VAL A 90 -0.23 -10.41 -2.66
CA VAL A 90 0.32 -11.41 -3.58
C VAL A 90 -0.44 -12.71 -3.35
N MET A 91 -1.00 -13.28 -4.40
CA MET A 91 -1.87 -14.45 -4.35
C MET A 91 -1.51 -15.46 -5.45
N GLY A 92 -1.96 -16.70 -5.27
CA GLY A 92 -1.76 -17.80 -6.22
C GLY A 92 -0.48 -18.57 -5.94
N GLU A 93 0.23 -18.96 -6.99
CA GLU A 93 1.36 -19.88 -6.93
C GLU A 93 2.67 -19.19 -6.54
N VAL A 94 2.73 -18.69 -5.31
CA VAL A 94 3.91 -18.12 -4.66
C VAL A 94 4.19 -18.88 -3.36
N ALA A 95 5.43 -18.80 -2.88
CA ALA A 95 5.82 -19.52 -1.66
C ALA A 95 5.07 -19.02 -0.42
N ARG A 96 4.78 -17.70 -0.34
CA ARG A 96 4.11 -17.07 0.79
C ARG A 96 3.05 -16.08 0.28
N PRO A 97 1.85 -16.55 -0.06
CA PRO A 97 0.76 -15.66 -0.40
C PRO A 97 0.32 -14.85 0.82
N GLY A 98 -0.06 -13.59 0.61
CA GLY A 98 -0.49 -12.71 1.69
C GLY A 98 -0.54 -11.24 1.30
N GLN A 99 -0.81 -10.41 2.29
CA GLN A 99 -0.77 -8.97 2.19
C GLN A 99 0.56 -8.45 2.73
N TYR A 100 1.16 -7.51 2.01
CA TYR A 100 2.46 -6.93 2.30
C TYR A 100 2.37 -5.42 2.37
N GLU A 101 3.05 -4.82 3.32
CA GLU A 101 3.15 -3.37 3.46
C GLU A 101 4.11 -2.78 2.42
N ILE A 102 3.76 -1.59 1.94
CA ILE A 102 4.64 -0.74 1.14
C ILE A 102 5.43 0.13 2.11
N GLU A 103 6.63 -0.29 2.46
CA GLU A 103 7.50 0.39 3.44
C GLU A 103 8.18 1.61 2.82
N ASP A 104 8.55 1.51 1.55
CA ASP A 104 9.20 2.56 0.77
C ASP A 104 8.21 3.27 -0.15
N GLU A 105 8.58 4.44 -0.66
CA GLU A 105 7.72 5.20 -1.58
C GLU A 105 7.39 4.45 -2.88
N LYS A 106 8.20 3.48 -3.25
CA LYS A 106 8.06 2.69 -4.48
C LYS A 106 8.42 1.23 -4.23
N VAL A 107 7.49 0.35 -4.53
CA VAL A 107 7.69 -1.10 -4.53
C VAL A 107 7.47 -1.61 -5.95
N THR A 108 8.41 -2.35 -6.48
CA THR A 108 8.28 -2.97 -7.80
C THR A 108 7.58 -4.32 -7.69
N ILE A 109 7.05 -4.81 -8.81
CA ILE A 109 6.49 -6.17 -8.88
C ILE A 109 7.55 -7.23 -8.53
N LEU A 110 8.82 -6.98 -8.85
CA LEU A 110 9.92 -7.90 -8.52
C LEU A 110 10.20 -7.92 -7.01
N ASP A 111 10.16 -6.76 -6.34
CA ASP A 111 10.27 -6.69 -4.87
C ASP A 111 9.13 -7.44 -4.20
N ALA A 112 7.91 -7.28 -4.71
CA ALA A 112 6.73 -7.96 -4.20
C ALA A 112 6.85 -9.48 -4.30
N LEU A 113 7.29 -9.99 -5.44
CA LEU A 113 7.52 -11.42 -5.65
C LEU A 113 8.66 -11.94 -4.77
N SER A 114 9.74 -11.17 -4.63
CA SER A 114 10.84 -11.51 -3.73
C SER A 114 10.38 -11.60 -2.27
N LYS A 115 9.60 -10.63 -1.77
CA LYS A 115 9.00 -10.68 -0.42
C LYS A 115 8.08 -11.88 -0.24
N ALA A 116 7.33 -12.26 -1.29
CA ALA A 116 6.47 -13.45 -1.29
C ALA A 116 7.26 -14.79 -1.45
N GLY A 117 8.58 -14.73 -1.55
CA GLY A 117 9.45 -15.90 -1.65
C GLY A 117 9.48 -16.53 -3.04
N ASP A 118 9.21 -15.76 -4.08
CA ASP A 118 9.12 -16.12 -5.49
C ASP A 118 7.98 -17.10 -5.82
N LEU A 119 7.82 -17.39 -7.10
CA LEU A 119 6.83 -18.33 -7.60
C LEU A 119 7.21 -19.77 -7.20
N THR A 120 6.19 -20.57 -6.93
CA THR A 120 6.39 -22.02 -6.79
C THR A 120 6.74 -22.65 -8.15
N ILE A 121 7.19 -23.91 -8.14
CA ILE A 121 7.41 -24.68 -9.38
C ILE A 121 6.13 -24.86 -10.23
N TYR A 122 4.98 -24.59 -9.64
CA TYR A 122 3.68 -24.65 -10.29
C TYR A 122 3.18 -23.29 -10.79
N GLY A 123 3.89 -22.20 -10.51
CA GLY A 123 3.52 -20.86 -10.94
C GLY A 123 3.95 -20.57 -12.37
N THR A 124 3.09 -19.86 -13.12
CA THR A 124 3.37 -19.46 -14.49
C THR A 124 4.03 -18.08 -14.49
N ARG A 125 5.29 -18.00 -14.99
CA ARG A 125 6.05 -16.74 -15.08
C ARG A 125 5.64 -15.86 -16.27
N GLU A 126 5.04 -16.47 -17.26
CA GLU A 126 4.68 -15.81 -18.54
C GLU A 126 3.35 -15.04 -18.47
N ASP A 127 2.50 -15.34 -17.48
CA ASP A 127 1.16 -14.76 -17.33
C ASP A 127 0.91 -14.32 -15.88
N VAL A 128 1.74 -13.41 -15.39
CA VAL A 128 1.52 -12.78 -14.08
C VAL A 128 0.51 -11.67 -14.26
N MET A 129 -0.53 -11.68 -13.44
CA MET A 129 -1.60 -10.67 -13.49
C MET A 129 -1.45 -9.69 -12.34
N VAL A 130 -1.62 -8.40 -12.65
CA VAL A 130 -1.79 -7.35 -11.64
C VAL A 130 -3.18 -6.75 -11.81
N LEU A 131 -3.97 -6.87 -10.74
CA LEU A 131 -5.29 -6.29 -10.67
C LEU A 131 -5.18 -4.94 -9.96
N ARG A 132 -5.57 -3.88 -10.65
CA ARG A 132 -5.54 -2.51 -10.15
C ARG A 132 -6.89 -1.84 -10.30
N GLN A 133 -7.29 -1.11 -9.29
CA GLN A 133 -8.47 -0.27 -9.37
C GLN A 133 -8.09 1.13 -9.87
N GLU A 134 -8.61 1.51 -11.04
CA GLU A 134 -8.40 2.83 -11.64
C GLU A 134 -9.74 3.47 -12.00
N ASN A 135 -9.96 4.69 -11.55
CA ASN A 135 -11.18 5.46 -11.87
C ASN A 135 -12.49 4.70 -11.57
N GLY A 136 -12.52 3.94 -10.48
CA GLY A 136 -13.69 3.14 -10.09
C GLY A 136 -13.87 1.82 -10.84
N HIS A 137 -12.98 1.50 -11.80
CA HIS A 137 -12.99 0.25 -12.56
C HIS A 137 -11.80 -0.62 -12.20
N GLN A 138 -12.01 -1.94 -12.19
CA GLN A 138 -10.90 -2.88 -12.06
C GLN A 138 -10.28 -3.17 -13.43
N LYS A 139 -8.96 -3.04 -13.50
CA LYS A 139 -8.16 -3.39 -14.68
C LYS A 139 -7.22 -4.54 -14.35
N ILE A 140 -7.03 -5.41 -15.33
CA ILE A 140 -6.08 -6.53 -15.25
C ILE A 140 -4.96 -6.26 -16.23
N TYR A 141 -3.74 -6.22 -15.71
CA TYR A 141 -2.52 -6.10 -16.48
C TYR A 141 -1.80 -7.44 -16.47
N LYS A 142 -1.36 -7.88 -17.64
CA LYS A 142 -0.57 -9.11 -17.80
C LYS A 142 0.88 -8.77 -18.01
N ILE A 143 1.76 -9.46 -17.30
CA ILE A 143 3.20 -9.28 -17.37
C ILE A 143 3.86 -10.64 -17.60
N ASN A 144 4.77 -10.68 -18.57
CA ASN A 144 5.64 -11.82 -18.76
C ASN A 144 6.98 -11.57 -18.06
N LEU A 145 7.23 -12.27 -16.96
CA LEU A 145 8.47 -12.15 -16.19
C LEU A 145 9.69 -12.72 -16.91
N CYS A 146 9.49 -13.53 -17.94
CA CYS A 146 10.59 -14.06 -18.77
C CYS A 146 11.09 -13.02 -19.80
N SER A 147 10.41 -11.89 -19.95
CA SER A 147 10.77 -10.81 -20.87
C SER A 147 11.05 -9.51 -20.10
N GLY A 148 12.32 -9.08 -20.09
CA GLY A 148 12.69 -7.82 -19.45
C GLY A 148 11.90 -6.61 -19.99
N ASN A 149 11.68 -6.53 -21.29
CA ASN A 149 10.88 -5.48 -21.89
C ASN A 149 9.43 -5.47 -21.37
N SER A 150 8.82 -6.64 -21.19
CA SER A 150 7.47 -6.77 -20.64
C SER A 150 7.41 -6.26 -19.21
N VAL A 151 8.43 -6.53 -18.42
CA VAL A 151 8.51 -6.14 -17.01
C VAL A 151 8.74 -4.64 -16.86
N PHE A 152 9.83 -4.12 -17.44
CA PHE A 152 10.27 -2.74 -17.20
C PHE A 152 9.39 -1.67 -17.88
N ASN A 153 8.75 -2.02 -18.99
CA ASN A 153 7.83 -1.11 -19.68
C ASN A 153 6.36 -1.26 -19.23
N SER A 154 6.10 -2.13 -18.26
CA SER A 154 4.75 -2.32 -17.75
C SER A 154 4.26 -1.09 -16.97
N PRO A 155 3.02 -0.61 -17.20
CA PRO A 155 2.42 0.46 -16.40
C PRO A 155 2.22 0.08 -14.93
N VAL A 156 2.31 -1.21 -14.60
CA VAL A 156 2.20 -1.73 -13.25
C VAL A 156 3.53 -2.28 -12.70
N TYR A 157 4.66 -1.85 -13.30
CA TYR A 157 5.99 -2.18 -12.77
C TYR A 157 6.14 -1.71 -11.32
N TYR A 158 5.68 -0.49 -11.04
CA TYR A 158 5.53 0.00 -9.67
C TYR A 158 4.12 -0.31 -9.16
N LEU A 159 4.06 -1.03 -8.06
CA LEU A 159 2.80 -1.35 -7.42
C LEU A 159 2.24 -0.14 -6.67
N GLN A 160 0.92 -0.07 -6.63
CA GLN A 160 0.15 0.93 -5.91
C GLN A 160 -0.62 0.29 -4.76
N GLN A 161 -1.16 1.12 -3.90
CA GLN A 161 -2.04 0.67 -2.82
C GLN A 161 -3.20 -0.17 -3.37
N ASN A 162 -3.48 -1.29 -2.71
CA ASN A 162 -4.52 -2.25 -3.03
C ASN A 162 -4.32 -3.02 -4.34
N ASP A 163 -3.15 -2.93 -4.98
CA ASP A 163 -2.84 -3.83 -6.09
C ASP A 163 -2.83 -5.28 -5.63
N VAL A 164 -3.32 -6.16 -6.49
CA VAL A 164 -3.25 -7.59 -6.27
C VAL A 164 -2.40 -8.23 -7.38
N VAL A 165 -1.28 -8.80 -6.99
CA VAL A 165 -0.43 -9.61 -7.88
C VAL A 165 -0.90 -11.06 -7.79
N TYR A 166 -1.37 -11.60 -8.89
CA TYR A 166 -1.88 -12.95 -8.96
C TYR A 166 -1.04 -13.82 -9.90
N ILE A 167 -0.59 -14.96 -9.38
CA ILE A 167 0.19 -15.95 -10.11
C ILE A 167 -0.68 -17.14 -10.42
N SER A 168 -0.93 -17.37 -11.71
CA SER A 168 -1.72 -18.50 -12.18
C SER A 168 -0.98 -19.82 -12.00
N PRO A 169 -1.68 -20.93 -11.70
CA PRO A 169 -1.08 -22.26 -11.74
C PRO A 169 -0.75 -22.66 -13.18
N ASN A 170 0.31 -23.43 -13.34
CA ASN A 170 0.65 -24.03 -14.62
C ASN A 170 -0.27 -25.24 -14.94
N ASP A 171 -0.19 -25.72 -16.19
CA ASP A 171 -1.03 -26.83 -16.68
C ASP A 171 -0.87 -28.11 -15.85
N THR A 172 0.29 -28.36 -15.26
CA THR A 172 0.54 -29.55 -14.44
C THR A 172 -0.35 -29.54 -13.19
N LYS A 173 -0.43 -28.41 -12.49
CA LYS A 173 -1.28 -28.31 -11.30
C LYS A 173 -2.76 -28.23 -11.67
N ALA A 174 -3.12 -27.58 -12.75
CA ALA A 174 -4.47 -27.54 -13.26
C ALA A 174 -5.01 -28.95 -13.57
N ARG A 175 -4.20 -29.80 -14.19
CA ARG A 175 -4.53 -31.21 -14.46
C ARG A 175 -4.66 -32.04 -13.19
N GLN A 176 -3.77 -31.87 -12.21
CA GLN A 176 -3.84 -32.59 -10.94
C GLN A 176 -5.14 -32.30 -10.16
N SER A 177 -5.63 -31.06 -10.21
CA SER A 177 -6.87 -30.71 -9.54
C SER A 177 -8.12 -31.35 -10.18
N THR A 178 -8.09 -31.60 -11.50
CA THR A 178 -9.20 -32.27 -12.21
C THR A 178 -9.19 -33.79 -12.02
N VAL A 179 -8.01 -34.41 -11.91
CA VAL A 179 -7.88 -35.88 -11.72
C VAL A 179 -8.34 -36.30 -10.34
N ASN A 180 -8.08 -35.50 -9.30
CA ASN A 180 -8.57 -35.80 -7.93
C ASN A 180 -10.09 -35.70 -7.80
N GLY A 181 -10.77 -34.97 -8.67
CA GLY A 181 -12.25 -34.89 -8.68
C GLY A 181 -12.95 -36.12 -9.27
N ASN A 182 -12.25 -36.90 -10.10
CA ASN A 182 -12.85 -38.06 -10.77
C ASN A 182 -12.62 -39.41 -10.06
N ASN A 183 -11.67 -39.48 -9.09
CA ASN A 183 -11.39 -40.72 -8.37
C ASN A 183 -12.39 -41.03 -7.21
N VAL A 184 -13.40 -40.20 -6.96
CA VAL A 184 -14.39 -40.44 -5.90
C VAL A 184 -15.65 -41.20 -6.42
N ARG A 185 -15.67 -41.59 -7.71
CA ARG A 185 -16.83 -42.26 -8.32
C ARG A 185 -16.65 -43.73 -8.69
N SER A 186 -15.77 -44.46 -7.99
CA SER A 186 -15.64 -45.89 -8.27
C SER A 186 -15.38 -46.68 -7.00
N THR A 187 -16.35 -46.70 -6.08
CA THR A 187 -16.56 -47.81 -5.14
C THR A 187 -18.06 -47.83 -4.80
N GLY A 188 -18.83 -48.27 -5.75
CA GLY A 188 -20.18 -48.77 -5.51
C GLY A 188 -20.15 -50.28 -5.61
N PHE A 189 -20.25 -50.95 -4.49
CA PHE A 189 -20.83 -52.28 -4.31
C PHE A 189 -21.69 -52.24 -3.07
#